data_4343d3c95848ea33ef491632d6113156
#
_entry.id   4343d3c95848ea33ef491632d6113156
#
_cell.length_a   1.000
_cell.length_b   1.000
_cell.length_c   1.000
_cell.angle_alpha   90.00
_cell.angle_beta   90.00
_cell.angle_gamma   90.00
#
_symmetry.space_group_name_H-M   'P 1'
#
loop_
_entity.id
_entity.type
_entity.pdbx_description
1 polymer ?
#
loop_
_entity_poly.entity_id
_entity_poly.type
_entity_poly.pdbx_seq_one_letter_code
_entity_poly.pdbx_strand_id
1 'polypeptide(L)'
;MLKDLHVWLAILTTLTVLAATVEGAVRAIRKNPAGDIAFRTLVAVLISVAVTILAGIALLISGERPKEWLHLLYAALAFGLIPFADNASRSLNSDRNRGLYRFAGGIVCLLVLTRLFVTGQN
;
A
#
# COMPACT_ATOMS: atom_id res chain seq x y z
N MET A 1 -5.68 11.22 20.34
CA MET A 1 -6.53 10.10 19.91
C MET A 1 -6.51 9.88 18.41
N LEU A 2 -6.84 10.88 17.61
CA LEU A 2 -6.78 10.72 16.15
C LEU A 2 -5.37 10.40 15.65
N LYS A 3 -4.36 10.98 16.26
CA LYS A 3 -2.97 10.74 15.88
C LYS A 3 -2.59 9.28 16.11
N ASP A 4 -2.97 8.73 17.26
CA ASP A 4 -2.71 7.32 17.57
C ASP A 4 -3.47 6.40 16.62
N LEU A 5 -4.73 6.73 16.32
CA LEU A 5 -5.53 5.97 15.37
C LEU A 5 -4.88 5.96 14.00
N HIS A 6 -4.40 7.12 13.54
CA HIS A 6 -3.74 7.22 12.24
C HIS A 6 -2.47 6.34 12.20
N VAL A 7 -1.68 6.34 13.27
CA VAL A 7 -0.48 5.49 13.37
C VAL A 7 -0.84 4.01 13.31
N TRP A 8 -1.86 3.58 14.06
CA TRP A 8 -2.29 2.19 14.05
C TRP A 8 -2.81 1.77 12.68
N LEU A 9 -3.56 2.65 12.02
CA LEU A 9 -4.04 2.38 10.67
C LEU A 9 -2.88 2.30 9.67
N ALA A 10 -1.85 3.11 9.85
CA ALA A 10 -0.65 3.04 9.01
C ALA A 10 0.09 1.71 9.21
N ILE A 11 0.17 1.23 10.43
CA ILE A 11 0.75 -0.09 10.72
C ILE A 11 -0.06 -1.20 10.05
N LEU A 12 -1.38 -1.13 10.15
CA LEU A 12 -2.27 -2.09 9.49
C LEU A 12 -2.07 -2.06 7.98
N THR A 13 -1.98 -0.86 7.40
CA THR A 13 -1.71 -0.71 5.96
C THR A 13 -0.40 -1.37 5.57
N THR A 14 0.66 -1.17 6.37
CA THR A 14 1.95 -1.79 6.11
C THR A 14 1.83 -3.31 6.11
N LEU A 15 1.08 -3.87 7.06
CA LEU A 15 0.86 -5.32 7.13
C LEU A 15 0.09 -5.83 5.91
N THR A 16 -0.93 -5.12 5.45
CA THR A 16 -1.69 -5.54 4.26
C THR A 16 -0.85 -5.45 2.99
N VAL A 17 -0.01 -4.41 2.87
CA VAL A 17 0.91 -4.29 1.73
C VAL A 17 1.94 -5.41 1.76
N LEU A 18 2.45 -5.75 2.94
CA LEU A 18 3.38 -6.86 3.08
C LEU A 18 2.72 -8.18 2.65
N ALA A 19 1.48 -8.41 3.07
CA ALA A 19 0.75 -9.60 2.66
C ALA A 19 0.56 -9.67 1.15
N ALA A 20 0.21 -8.55 0.52
CA ALA A 20 0.06 -8.49 -0.93
C ALA A 20 1.38 -8.73 -1.66
N THR A 21 2.48 -8.21 -1.10
CA THR A 21 3.82 -8.39 -1.66
C THR A 21 4.24 -9.86 -1.61
N VAL A 22 4.01 -10.51 -0.46
CA VAL A 22 4.30 -11.94 -0.29
C VAL A 22 3.44 -12.77 -1.23
N GLU A 23 2.16 -12.44 -1.36
CA GLU A 23 1.27 -13.13 -2.29
C GLU A 23 1.81 -13.05 -3.73
N GLY A 24 2.24 -11.87 -4.16
CA GLY A 24 2.83 -11.70 -5.48
C GLY A 24 4.09 -12.54 -5.67
N ALA A 25 4.96 -12.57 -4.67
CA ALA A 25 6.19 -13.38 -4.70
C ALA A 25 5.88 -14.87 -4.80
N VAL A 26 4.94 -15.35 -3.99
CA VAL A 26 4.55 -16.77 -4.01
C VAL A 26 3.97 -17.14 -5.38
N ARG A 27 3.12 -16.30 -5.93
CA ARG A 27 2.53 -16.53 -7.24
C ARG A 27 3.58 -16.55 -8.35
N ALA A 28 4.59 -15.69 -8.24
CA ALA A 28 5.69 -15.66 -9.20
C ALA A 28 6.54 -16.93 -9.13
N ILE A 29 6.82 -17.40 -7.92
CA ILE A 29 7.65 -18.60 -7.70
C ILE A 29 6.88 -19.85 -8.15
N ARG A 30 5.62 -19.97 -7.78
CA ARG A 30 4.80 -21.14 -8.07
C ARG A 30 4.11 -21.09 -9.42
N LYS A 31 4.16 -19.93 -10.08
CA LYS A 31 3.49 -19.71 -11.38
C LYS A 31 1.99 -19.98 -11.31
N ASN A 32 1.39 -19.73 -10.14
CA ASN A 32 -0.04 -19.91 -9.94
C ASN A 32 -0.83 -18.75 -10.55
N PRO A 33 -2.05 -18.99 -11.09
CA PRO A 33 -2.90 -17.92 -11.55
C PRO A 33 -3.36 -17.04 -10.38
N ALA A 34 -3.73 -15.80 -10.72
CA ALA A 34 -4.33 -14.90 -9.74
C ALA A 34 -5.68 -15.47 -9.30
N GLY A 35 -5.82 -15.71 -8.00
CA GLY A 35 -7.04 -16.27 -7.43
C GLY A 35 -7.68 -15.31 -6.43
N ASP A 36 -8.54 -15.86 -5.57
CA ASP A 36 -9.26 -15.08 -4.57
C ASP A 36 -8.31 -14.37 -3.61
N ILE A 37 -7.18 -14.99 -3.26
CA ILE A 37 -6.22 -14.38 -2.35
C ILE A 37 -5.62 -13.12 -2.95
N ALA A 38 -5.31 -13.13 -4.26
CA ALA A 38 -4.80 -11.95 -4.95
C ALA A 38 -5.82 -10.80 -4.88
N PHE A 39 -7.08 -11.09 -5.13
CA PHE A 39 -8.15 -10.10 -5.07
C PHE A 39 -8.36 -9.58 -3.64
N ARG A 40 -8.39 -10.49 -2.68
CA ARG A 40 -8.61 -10.12 -1.26
C ARG A 40 -7.49 -9.26 -0.72
N THR A 41 -6.23 -9.58 -1.06
CA THR A 41 -5.10 -8.75 -0.61
C THR A 41 -5.13 -7.38 -1.26
N LEU A 42 -5.51 -7.28 -2.53
CA LEU A 42 -5.65 -5.99 -3.21
C LEU A 42 -6.73 -5.14 -2.54
N VAL A 43 -7.90 -5.71 -2.27
CA VAL A 43 -9.00 -5.01 -1.61
C VAL A 43 -8.57 -4.58 -0.19
N ALA A 44 -7.88 -5.45 0.55
CA ALA A 44 -7.41 -5.14 1.89
C ALA A 44 -6.45 -3.94 1.87
N VAL A 45 -5.53 -3.91 0.91
CA VAL A 45 -4.60 -2.78 0.75
C VAL A 45 -5.37 -1.50 0.45
N LEU A 46 -6.29 -1.54 -0.51
CA LEU A 46 -7.04 -0.35 -0.91
C LEU A 46 -7.87 0.20 0.25
N ILE A 47 -8.56 -0.67 0.99
CA ILE A 47 -9.37 -0.25 2.14
C ILE A 47 -8.47 0.32 3.23
N SER A 48 -7.38 -0.37 3.57
CA SER A 48 -6.46 0.08 4.63
C SER A 48 -5.87 1.45 4.31
N VAL A 49 -5.40 1.62 3.08
CA VAL A 49 -4.80 2.89 2.65
C VAL A 49 -5.85 3.99 2.66
N ALA A 50 -7.05 3.71 2.15
CA ALA A 50 -8.12 4.70 2.11
C ALA A 50 -8.51 5.16 3.51
N VAL A 51 -8.70 4.23 4.44
CA VAL A 51 -9.06 4.57 5.83
C VAL A 51 -7.94 5.35 6.50
N THR A 52 -6.67 4.96 6.26
CA THR A 52 -5.52 5.67 6.81
C THR A 52 -5.45 7.10 6.28
N ILE A 53 -5.70 7.30 4.99
CA ILE A 53 -5.71 8.63 4.39
C ILE A 53 -6.84 9.47 4.97
N LEU A 54 -8.03 8.90 5.15
CA LEU A 54 -9.16 9.62 5.74
C LEU A 54 -8.83 10.07 7.17
N ALA A 55 -8.20 9.21 7.96
CA ALA A 55 -7.75 9.59 9.31
C ALA A 55 -6.72 10.72 9.25
N GLY A 56 -5.81 10.69 8.27
CA GLY A 56 -4.84 11.74 8.06
C GLY A 56 -5.49 13.07 7.68
N ILE A 57 -6.52 13.03 6.84
CA ILE A 57 -7.28 14.23 6.46
C ILE A 57 -7.97 14.81 7.69
N ALA A 58 -8.56 13.96 8.55
CA ALA A 58 -9.19 14.41 9.79
C ALA A 58 -8.17 15.11 10.69
N LEU A 59 -6.94 14.61 10.78
CA LEU A 59 -5.87 15.26 11.52
C LEU A 59 -5.54 16.64 10.95
N LEU A 60 -5.46 16.76 9.62
CA LEU A 60 -5.20 18.05 8.97
C LEU A 60 -6.30 19.06 9.30
N ILE A 61 -7.56 18.62 9.26
CA ILE A 61 -8.70 19.48 9.58
C ILE A 61 -8.64 19.94 11.04
N SER A 62 -8.16 19.08 11.94
CA SER A 62 -8.04 19.42 13.37
C SER A 62 -6.83 20.30 13.69
N GLY A 63 -5.99 20.61 12.70
CA GLY A 63 -4.83 21.48 12.89
C GLY A 63 -3.51 20.76 13.00
N GLU A 64 -3.52 19.45 13.08
CA GLU A 64 -2.29 18.66 13.09
C GLU A 64 -1.68 18.62 11.69
N ARG A 65 -0.37 18.81 11.61
CA ARG A 65 0.32 18.82 10.33
C ARG A 65 1.48 17.83 10.34
N PRO A 66 1.77 17.17 9.21
CA PRO A 66 2.95 16.32 9.12
C PRO A 66 4.22 17.17 9.19
N LYS A 67 5.31 16.54 9.57
CA LYS A 67 6.62 17.20 9.65
C LYS A 67 7.02 17.81 8.29
N GLU A 68 6.72 17.09 7.20
CA GLU A 68 7.04 17.53 5.85
C GLU A 68 5.81 17.41 4.96
N TRP A 69 5.62 18.37 4.04
CA TRP A 69 4.51 18.32 3.10
C TRP A 69 4.62 17.13 2.14
N LEU A 70 5.85 16.60 1.96
CA LEU A 70 6.07 15.40 1.15
C LEU A 70 5.28 14.20 1.65
N HIS A 71 4.87 14.21 2.93
CA HIS A 71 4.01 13.16 3.48
C HIS A 71 2.74 13.00 2.67
N LEU A 72 2.14 14.11 2.22
CA LEU A 72 0.93 14.08 1.42
C LEU A 72 1.17 13.46 0.04
N LEU A 73 2.31 13.78 -0.57
CA LEU A 73 2.68 13.21 -1.86
C LEU A 73 2.92 11.70 -1.75
N TYR A 74 3.66 11.28 -0.73
CA TYR A 74 3.93 9.85 -0.52
C TYR A 74 2.64 9.08 -0.21
N ALA A 75 1.69 9.70 0.49
CA ALA A 75 0.39 9.06 0.73
C ALA A 75 -0.36 8.79 -0.58
N ALA A 76 -0.34 9.75 -1.49
CA ALA A 76 -0.96 9.57 -2.80
C ALA A 76 -0.28 8.47 -3.60
N LEU A 77 1.07 8.41 -3.55
CA LEU A 77 1.82 7.35 -4.21
C LEU A 77 1.49 5.98 -3.63
N ALA A 78 1.45 5.88 -2.30
CA ALA A 78 1.14 4.62 -1.64
C ALA A 78 -0.26 4.12 -2.03
N PHE A 79 -1.22 5.04 -2.16
CA PHE A 79 -2.57 4.68 -2.56
C PHE A 79 -2.61 4.07 -3.96
N GLY A 80 -1.78 4.58 -4.88
CA GLY A 80 -1.84 4.20 -6.29
C GLY A 80 -0.89 3.08 -6.73
N LEU A 81 0.18 2.80 -5.97
CA LEU A 81 1.26 1.93 -6.44
C LEU A 81 0.82 0.48 -6.70
N ILE A 82 0.16 -0.15 -5.74
CA ILE A 82 -0.25 -1.56 -5.91
C ILE A 82 -1.37 -1.69 -6.94
N PRO A 83 -2.45 -0.85 -6.90
CA PRO A 83 -3.44 -0.92 -7.98
C PRO A 83 -2.84 -0.66 -9.35
N PHE A 84 -1.90 0.28 -9.46
CA PHE A 84 -1.23 0.56 -10.72
C PHE A 84 -0.45 -0.66 -11.22
N ALA A 85 0.34 -1.29 -10.34
CA ALA A 85 1.12 -2.46 -10.69
C ALA A 85 0.22 -3.62 -11.11
N ASP A 86 -0.88 -3.83 -10.37
CA ASP A 86 -1.83 -4.88 -10.68
C ASP A 86 -2.49 -4.65 -12.03
N ASN A 87 -2.93 -3.42 -12.29
CA ASN A 87 -3.56 -3.06 -13.55
C ASN A 87 -2.59 -3.19 -14.72
N ALA A 88 -1.34 -2.73 -14.56
CA ALA A 88 -0.31 -2.87 -15.60
C ALA A 88 -0.02 -4.33 -15.89
N SER A 89 -0.08 -5.21 -14.90
CA SER A 89 0.20 -6.62 -15.06
C SER A 89 -0.87 -7.38 -15.84
N ARG A 90 -2.08 -6.82 -15.96
CA ARG A 90 -3.20 -7.51 -16.60
C ARG A 90 -2.97 -7.75 -18.09
N SER A 91 -2.10 -6.96 -18.73
CA SER A 91 -1.74 -7.14 -20.12
C SER A 91 -0.73 -8.27 -20.34
N LEU A 92 -0.17 -8.82 -19.27
CA LEU A 92 0.83 -9.87 -19.34
C LEU A 92 0.17 -11.24 -19.42
N ASN A 93 0.74 -12.12 -20.23
CA ASN A 93 0.21 -13.48 -20.42
C ASN A 93 0.75 -14.47 -19.40
N SER A 94 1.79 -14.12 -18.66
CA SER A 94 2.46 -15.02 -17.73
C SER A 94 2.02 -14.72 -16.30
N ASP A 95 1.52 -15.73 -15.59
CA ASP A 95 1.19 -15.58 -14.17
C ASP A 95 2.41 -15.23 -13.33
N ARG A 96 3.57 -15.75 -13.72
CA ARG A 96 4.82 -15.41 -13.04
C ARG A 96 5.12 -13.91 -13.15
N ASN A 97 5.00 -13.35 -14.36
CA ASN A 97 5.27 -11.93 -14.58
C ASN A 97 4.25 -11.05 -13.86
N ARG A 98 3.00 -11.46 -13.78
CA ARG A 98 1.97 -10.74 -13.02
C ARG A 98 2.29 -10.74 -11.54
N GLY A 99 2.73 -11.87 -11.00
CA GLY A 99 3.16 -11.97 -9.62
C GLY A 99 4.39 -11.11 -9.35
N LEU A 100 5.36 -11.09 -10.28
CA LEU A 100 6.54 -10.24 -10.16
C LEU A 100 6.19 -8.76 -10.15
N TYR A 101 5.22 -8.34 -10.97
CA TYR A 101 4.76 -6.94 -10.96
C TYR A 101 4.16 -6.57 -9.62
N ARG A 102 3.33 -7.44 -9.05
CA ARG A 102 2.76 -7.21 -7.73
C ARG A 102 3.85 -7.15 -6.66
N PHE A 103 4.81 -8.06 -6.71
CA PHE A 103 5.93 -8.08 -5.79
C PHE A 103 6.74 -6.78 -5.88
N ALA A 104 7.10 -6.37 -7.10
CA ALA A 104 7.87 -5.14 -7.31
C ALA A 104 7.09 -3.91 -6.82
N GLY A 105 5.80 -3.82 -7.17
CA GLY A 105 4.95 -2.73 -6.72
C GLY A 105 4.83 -2.69 -5.21
N GLY A 106 4.72 -3.88 -4.58
CA GLY A 106 4.68 -3.99 -3.13
C GLY A 106 5.96 -3.53 -2.46
N ILE A 107 7.12 -3.90 -2.99
CA ILE A 107 8.41 -3.46 -2.45
C ILE A 107 8.53 -1.94 -2.54
N VAL A 108 8.20 -1.34 -3.69
CA VAL A 108 8.24 0.11 -3.85
C VAL A 108 7.25 0.77 -2.87
N CYS A 109 6.07 0.20 -2.72
CA CYS A 109 5.07 0.71 -1.79
C CYS A 109 5.57 0.67 -0.34
N LEU A 110 6.25 -0.41 0.06
CA LEU A 110 6.83 -0.52 1.40
C LEU A 110 7.90 0.54 1.63
N LEU A 111 8.72 0.84 0.61
CA LEU A 111 9.70 1.91 0.71
C LEU A 111 9.03 3.27 0.88
N VAL A 112 7.94 3.51 0.13
CA VAL A 112 7.16 4.75 0.27
C VAL A 112 6.55 4.84 1.67
N LEU A 113 6.03 3.73 2.21
CA LEU A 113 5.48 3.70 3.56
C LEU A 113 6.53 4.03 4.61
N THR A 114 7.76 3.56 4.43
CA THR A 114 8.87 3.93 5.32
C THR A 114 9.06 5.45 5.31
N ARG A 115 9.03 6.07 4.14
CA ARG A 115 9.12 7.52 4.03
C ARG A 115 7.93 8.22 4.68
N LEU A 116 6.73 7.62 4.57
CA LEU A 116 5.55 8.17 5.22
C LEU A 116 5.71 8.25 6.73
N PHE A 117 6.26 7.19 7.35
CA PHE A 117 6.52 7.20 8.78
C PHE A 117 7.52 8.30 9.15
N VAL A 118 8.58 8.47 8.36
CA VAL A 118 9.60 9.49 8.64
C VAL A 118 9.05 10.89 8.45
N THR A 119 8.35 11.15 7.33
CA THR A 119 7.88 12.50 7.01
C THR A 119 6.65 12.92 7.83
N GLY A 120 5.92 11.97 8.37
CA GLY A 120 4.75 12.26 9.19
C GLY A 120 5.05 12.51 10.66
N GLN A 121 6.27 12.23 11.12
CA GLN A 121 6.65 12.43 12.52
C GLN A 121 6.92 13.91 12.80
N ASN A 122 6.42 14.38 13.93
CA ASN A 122 6.65 15.75 14.41
C ASN A 122 7.65 15.77 15.53
#